data_72d4fb512cfaf4372ef94f88c67f74f4
#
_entry.id   72d4fb512cfaf4372ef94f88c67f74f4
#
_cell.length_a   1.000
_cell.length_b   1.000
_cell.length_c   1.000
_cell.angle_alpha   90.00
_cell.angle_beta   90.00
_cell.angle_gamma   90.00
#
_symmetry.space_group_name_H-M   'P 1'
#
loop_
_entity.id
_entity.type
_entity.pdbx_description
1 polymer ?
#
loop_
_entity_poly.entity_id
_entity_poly.type
_entity_poly.pdbx_seq_one_letter_code
_entity_poly.pdbx_strand_id
1 'polypeptide(L)'
;VIKNITDAPIRVQKREKEEVYEEAKKLLTKMGLADKADAYPYQLSGGQQQRVSIARALAMKPKMLFFDEPTSALDPELTGEILKVIKDLAAEHMTMVIVTHEMNFARNVADKIIFMDKGVIAVEGTPEEVFTSEHGRMQEFLGKLSVE
;
A
#
# COMPACT_ATOMS: atom_id res chain seq x y z
N VAL A 1 -2.96 -4.38 -19.08
CA VAL A 1 -3.16 -3.93 -17.70
C VAL A 1 -4.62 -4.07 -17.30
N ILE A 2 -5.57 -3.54 -18.07
CA ILE A 2 -6.99 -3.56 -17.68
C ILE A 2 -7.52 -4.97 -17.38
N LYS A 3 -7.12 -5.98 -18.16
CA LYS A 3 -7.49 -7.38 -17.91
C LYS A 3 -7.03 -7.89 -16.55
N ASN A 4 -5.87 -7.45 -16.05
CA ASN A 4 -5.39 -7.83 -14.71
C ASN A 4 -6.30 -7.32 -13.59
N ILE A 5 -6.95 -6.19 -13.81
CA ILE A 5 -7.86 -5.55 -12.83
C ILE A 5 -9.25 -6.17 -12.93
N THR A 6 -9.72 -6.47 -14.14
CA THR A 6 -11.12 -6.88 -14.38
C THR A 6 -11.37 -8.38 -14.23
N ASP A 7 -10.35 -9.22 -14.41
CA ASP A 7 -10.52 -10.67 -14.52
C ASP A 7 -11.13 -11.29 -13.24
N ALA A 8 -10.60 -10.97 -12.08
CA ALA A 8 -11.09 -11.51 -10.81
C ALA A 8 -12.51 -11.04 -10.44
N PRO A 9 -12.86 -9.74 -10.52
CA PRO A 9 -14.24 -9.31 -10.28
C PRO A 9 -15.26 -10.00 -11.20
N ILE A 10 -14.93 -10.18 -12.46
CA ILE A 10 -15.84 -10.82 -13.42
C ILE A 10 -15.94 -12.33 -13.17
N ARG A 11 -14.81 -13.03 -13.04
CA ARG A 11 -14.79 -14.51 -12.95
C ARG A 11 -15.14 -15.04 -11.57
N VAL A 12 -14.67 -14.38 -10.51
CA VAL A 12 -14.84 -14.86 -9.13
C VAL A 12 -16.10 -14.26 -8.49
N GLN A 13 -16.28 -12.94 -8.59
CA GLN A 13 -17.43 -12.25 -8.00
C GLN A 13 -18.66 -12.28 -8.91
N LYS A 14 -18.53 -12.75 -10.17
CA LYS A 14 -19.63 -12.83 -11.15
C LYS A 14 -20.30 -11.47 -11.43
N ARG A 15 -19.54 -10.38 -11.33
CA ARG A 15 -20.04 -9.03 -11.60
C ARG A 15 -20.18 -8.79 -13.10
N GLU A 16 -21.08 -7.87 -13.44
CA GLU A 16 -21.33 -7.47 -14.84
C GLU A 16 -20.06 -6.87 -15.47
N LYS A 17 -19.76 -7.31 -16.69
CA LYS A 17 -18.52 -6.99 -17.39
C LYS A 17 -18.37 -5.49 -17.64
N GLU A 18 -19.43 -4.86 -18.14
CA GLU A 18 -19.45 -3.43 -18.43
C GLU A 18 -19.19 -2.58 -17.19
N GLU A 19 -19.86 -2.90 -16.06
CA GLU A 19 -19.65 -2.23 -14.78
C GLU A 19 -18.19 -2.34 -14.32
N VAL A 20 -17.63 -3.56 -14.36
CA VAL A 20 -16.25 -3.81 -13.91
C VAL A 20 -15.24 -3.08 -14.79
N TYR A 21 -15.43 -3.01 -16.09
CA TYR A 21 -14.54 -2.26 -16.99
C TYR A 21 -14.57 -0.77 -16.71
N GLU A 22 -15.74 -0.17 -16.49
CA GLU A 22 -15.85 1.26 -16.15
C GLU A 22 -15.20 1.56 -14.77
N GLU A 23 -15.38 0.69 -13.81
CA GLU A 23 -14.73 0.82 -12.50
C GLU A 23 -13.20 0.68 -12.60
N ALA A 24 -12.72 -0.27 -13.40
CA ALA A 24 -11.28 -0.45 -13.64
C ALA A 24 -10.64 0.77 -14.31
N LYS A 25 -11.32 1.43 -15.25
CA LYS A 25 -10.86 2.69 -15.84
C LYS A 25 -10.75 3.80 -14.80
N LYS A 26 -11.74 3.93 -13.89
CA LYS A 26 -11.70 4.90 -12.78
C LYS A 26 -10.54 4.62 -11.84
N LEU A 27 -10.29 3.35 -11.50
CA LEU A 27 -9.15 2.95 -10.69
C LEU A 27 -7.81 3.28 -11.36
N LEU A 28 -7.68 2.99 -12.66
CA LEU A 28 -6.48 3.36 -13.41
C LEU A 28 -6.26 4.87 -13.45
N THR A 29 -7.32 5.66 -13.63
CA THR A 29 -7.23 7.12 -13.55
C THR A 29 -6.78 7.59 -12.17
N LYS A 30 -7.35 7.02 -11.10
CA LYS A 30 -6.95 7.30 -9.72
C LYS A 30 -5.47 6.97 -9.44
N MET A 31 -4.95 5.92 -10.09
CA MET A 31 -3.54 5.52 -10.00
C MET A 31 -2.61 6.31 -10.94
N GLY A 32 -3.13 7.27 -11.71
CA GLY A 32 -2.35 8.00 -12.73
C GLY A 32 -1.90 7.14 -13.89
N LEU A 33 -2.67 6.11 -14.26
CA LEU A 33 -2.34 5.10 -15.27
C LEU A 33 -3.43 4.95 -16.35
N ALA A 34 -4.24 5.99 -16.57
CA ALA A 34 -5.34 5.93 -17.54
C ALA A 34 -4.85 5.59 -18.96
N ASP A 35 -3.68 6.08 -19.35
CA ASP A 35 -3.03 5.83 -20.65
C ASP A 35 -2.41 4.42 -20.77
N LYS A 36 -2.35 3.66 -19.68
CA LYS A 36 -1.73 2.32 -19.60
C LYS A 36 -2.75 1.16 -19.62
N ALA A 37 -4.04 1.45 -19.82
CA ALA A 37 -5.10 0.43 -19.81
C ALA A 37 -4.80 -0.76 -20.74
N ASP A 38 -4.33 -0.49 -21.96
CA ASP A 38 -4.03 -1.50 -22.97
C ASP A 38 -2.59 -2.01 -22.94
N ALA A 39 -1.73 -1.44 -22.08
CA ALA A 39 -0.34 -1.88 -21.93
C ALA A 39 -0.23 -3.27 -21.30
N TYR A 40 0.90 -3.94 -21.52
CA TYR A 40 1.26 -5.17 -20.83
C TYR A 40 2.12 -4.85 -19.59
N PRO A 41 2.07 -5.70 -18.52
CA PRO A 41 2.83 -5.46 -17.30
C PRO A 41 4.33 -5.21 -17.52
N TYR A 42 4.96 -5.92 -18.45
CA TYR A 42 6.39 -5.77 -18.77
C TYR A 42 6.75 -4.42 -19.42
N GLN A 43 5.75 -3.65 -19.86
CA GLN A 43 5.93 -2.31 -20.43
C GLN A 43 5.87 -1.20 -19.37
N LEU A 44 5.64 -1.57 -18.10
CA LEU A 44 5.46 -0.66 -16.98
C LEU A 44 6.73 -0.59 -16.14
N SER A 45 7.01 0.59 -15.55
CA SER A 45 8.02 0.72 -14.50
C SER A 45 7.59 -0.04 -13.23
N GLY A 46 8.54 -0.29 -12.31
CA GLY A 46 8.24 -0.95 -11.03
C GLY A 46 7.13 -0.25 -10.23
N GLY A 47 7.18 1.07 -10.10
CA GLY A 47 6.15 1.86 -9.43
C GLY A 47 4.80 1.79 -10.14
N GLN A 48 4.76 1.77 -11.48
CA GLN A 48 3.54 1.58 -12.25
C GLN A 48 2.96 0.18 -12.04
N GLN A 49 3.79 -0.87 -12.02
CA GLN A 49 3.35 -2.24 -11.73
C GLN A 49 2.75 -2.35 -10.33
N GLN A 50 3.38 -1.70 -9.33
CA GLN A 50 2.87 -1.66 -7.97
C GLN A 50 1.50 -0.96 -7.89
N ARG A 51 1.33 0.17 -8.58
CA ARG A 51 0.03 0.87 -8.65
C ARG A 51 -1.04 0.04 -9.34
N VAL A 52 -0.70 -0.74 -10.37
CA VAL A 52 -1.63 -1.71 -10.98
C VAL A 52 -2.02 -2.81 -9.99
N SER A 53 -1.08 -3.30 -9.18
CA SER A 53 -1.36 -4.29 -8.13
C SER A 53 -2.34 -3.76 -7.09
N ILE A 54 -2.20 -2.50 -6.68
CA ILE A 54 -3.13 -1.82 -5.78
C ILE A 54 -4.51 -1.68 -6.44
N ALA A 55 -4.57 -1.21 -7.69
CA ALA A 55 -5.83 -1.10 -8.43
C ALA A 55 -6.56 -2.45 -8.57
N ARG A 56 -5.80 -3.52 -8.83
CA ARG A 56 -6.33 -4.89 -8.90
C ARG A 56 -6.94 -5.34 -7.57
N ALA A 57 -6.29 -5.05 -6.45
CA ALA A 57 -6.82 -5.36 -5.13
C ALA A 57 -8.10 -4.57 -4.83
N LEU A 58 -8.12 -3.26 -5.13
CA LEU A 58 -9.26 -2.37 -4.93
C LEU A 58 -10.49 -2.77 -5.78
N ALA A 59 -10.27 -3.29 -6.98
CA ALA A 59 -11.36 -3.74 -7.87
C ALA A 59 -12.22 -4.85 -7.26
N MET A 60 -11.66 -5.61 -6.31
CA MET A 60 -12.37 -6.64 -5.56
C MET A 60 -13.26 -6.07 -4.45
N LYS A 61 -13.28 -4.74 -4.23
CA LYS A 61 -14.02 -4.04 -3.16
C LYS A 61 -13.72 -4.65 -1.77
N PRO A 62 -12.46 -4.75 -1.38
CA PRO A 62 -12.07 -5.40 -0.13
C PRO A 62 -12.52 -4.57 1.08
N LYS A 63 -12.81 -5.24 2.20
CA LYS A 63 -13.03 -4.57 3.49
C LYS A 63 -11.72 -4.13 4.15
N MET A 64 -10.61 -4.77 3.79
CA MET A 64 -9.29 -4.51 4.34
C MET A 64 -8.23 -4.84 3.30
N LEU A 65 -7.15 -4.05 3.25
CA LEU A 65 -5.98 -4.29 2.43
C LEU A 65 -4.78 -4.63 3.31
N PHE A 66 -3.96 -5.56 2.84
CA PHE A 66 -2.68 -5.90 3.45
C PHE A 66 -1.55 -5.50 2.49
N PHE A 67 -0.60 -4.74 3.01
CA PHE A 67 0.63 -4.37 2.32
C PHE A 67 1.81 -4.99 3.05
N ASP A 68 2.60 -5.78 2.33
CA ASP A 68 3.83 -6.35 2.83
C ASP A 68 5.00 -5.71 2.10
N GLU A 69 5.69 -4.80 2.79
CA GLU A 69 6.83 -4.04 2.28
C GLU A 69 6.58 -3.42 0.88
N PRO A 70 5.54 -2.58 0.70
CA PRO A 70 5.09 -2.14 -0.63
C PRO A 70 6.13 -1.32 -1.41
N THR A 71 7.21 -0.89 -0.78
CA THR A 71 8.25 -0.05 -1.36
C THR A 71 9.62 -0.70 -1.47
N SER A 72 9.82 -1.91 -0.94
CA SER A 72 11.13 -2.55 -0.78
C SER A 72 11.89 -2.82 -2.09
N ALA A 73 11.18 -2.94 -3.22
CA ALA A 73 11.77 -3.19 -4.55
C ALA A 73 11.82 -1.93 -5.43
N LEU A 74 11.60 -0.75 -4.86
CA LEU A 74 11.52 0.51 -5.58
C LEU A 74 12.68 1.43 -5.22
N ASP A 75 13.07 2.27 -6.17
CA ASP A 75 13.97 3.38 -5.87
C ASP A 75 13.28 4.48 -5.05
N PRO A 76 14.04 5.40 -4.44
CA PRO A 76 13.47 6.42 -3.55
C PRO A 76 12.42 7.33 -4.21
N GLU A 77 12.55 7.61 -5.51
CA GLU A 77 11.60 8.45 -6.23
C GLU A 77 10.25 7.74 -6.38
N LEU A 78 10.27 6.47 -6.80
CA LEU A 78 9.06 5.66 -6.94
C LEU A 78 8.45 5.27 -5.59
N THR A 79 9.27 5.13 -4.54
CA THR A 79 8.80 4.94 -3.16
C THR A 79 7.82 6.03 -2.75
N GLY A 80 8.18 7.30 -2.98
CA GLY A 80 7.31 8.45 -2.66
C GLY A 80 5.95 8.39 -3.35
N GLU A 81 5.90 7.94 -4.60
CA GLU A 81 4.65 7.79 -5.36
C GLU A 81 3.72 6.73 -4.73
N ILE A 82 4.27 5.59 -4.31
CA ILE A 82 3.49 4.51 -3.69
C ILE A 82 2.98 4.90 -2.31
N LEU A 83 3.84 5.51 -1.48
CA LEU A 83 3.44 6.00 -0.16
C LEU A 83 2.34 7.05 -0.24
N LYS A 84 2.36 7.91 -1.27
CA LYS A 84 1.29 8.87 -1.54
C LYS A 84 -0.02 8.16 -1.84
N VAL A 85 -0.02 7.16 -2.72
CA VAL A 85 -1.23 6.36 -3.03
C VAL A 85 -1.81 5.73 -1.77
N ILE A 86 -0.97 5.14 -0.91
CA ILE A 86 -1.43 4.51 0.34
C ILE A 86 -1.99 5.56 1.31
N LYS A 87 -1.35 6.74 1.40
CA LYS A 87 -1.85 7.86 2.21
C LYS A 87 -3.21 8.35 1.73
N ASP A 88 -3.42 8.44 0.42
CA ASP A 88 -4.70 8.85 -0.15
C ASP A 88 -5.80 7.82 0.18
N LEU A 89 -5.48 6.52 0.16
CA LEU A 89 -6.40 5.45 0.58
C LEU A 89 -6.72 5.53 2.09
N ALA A 90 -5.75 5.88 2.93
CA ALA A 90 -5.98 6.12 4.36
C ALA A 90 -6.94 7.30 4.59
N ALA A 91 -6.76 8.38 3.85
CA ALA A 91 -7.66 9.55 3.90
C ALA A 91 -9.10 9.23 3.46
N GLU A 92 -9.29 8.19 2.64
CA GLU A 92 -10.60 7.66 2.26
C GLU A 92 -11.15 6.62 3.25
N HIS A 93 -10.53 6.49 4.42
CA HIS A 93 -10.90 5.55 5.49
C HIS A 93 -10.83 4.06 5.08
N MET A 94 -9.94 3.71 4.13
CA MET A 94 -9.67 2.31 3.82
C MET A 94 -8.96 1.65 5.01
N THR A 95 -9.53 0.57 5.53
CA THR A 95 -8.85 -0.23 6.55
C THR A 95 -7.65 -0.96 5.96
N MET A 96 -6.48 -0.76 6.54
CA MET A 96 -5.22 -1.32 6.02
C MET A 96 -4.34 -1.85 7.15
N VAL A 97 -3.61 -2.92 6.85
CA VAL A 97 -2.46 -3.37 7.64
C VAL A 97 -1.23 -3.27 6.75
N ILE A 98 -0.22 -2.57 7.21
CA ILE A 98 0.97 -2.26 6.41
C ILE A 98 2.21 -2.69 7.17
N VAL A 99 2.97 -3.62 6.60
CA VAL A 99 4.33 -3.93 7.06
C VAL A 99 5.29 -3.03 6.30
N THR A 100 6.08 -2.24 7.00
CA THR A 100 6.97 -1.26 6.36
C THR A 100 8.14 -0.89 7.27
N HIS A 101 9.24 -0.48 6.66
CA HIS A 101 10.38 0.17 7.31
C HIS A 101 10.37 1.70 7.14
N GLU A 102 9.37 2.26 6.46
CA GLU A 102 9.21 3.69 6.24
C GLU A 102 8.64 4.39 7.48
N MET A 103 9.51 4.68 8.46
CA MET A 103 9.08 5.15 9.78
C MET A 103 8.39 6.51 9.75
N ASN A 104 8.87 7.44 8.90
CA ASN A 104 8.22 8.74 8.73
C ASN A 104 6.80 8.61 8.17
N PHE A 105 6.61 7.68 7.23
CA PHE A 105 5.30 7.37 6.69
C PHE A 105 4.40 6.77 7.77
N ALA A 106 4.87 5.73 8.49
CA ALA A 106 4.11 5.09 9.55
C ALA A 106 3.67 6.09 10.63
N ARG A 107 4.58 6.97 11.08
CA ARG A 107 4.29 8.00 12.08
C ARG A 107 3.19 8.95 11.68
N ASN A 108 3.11 9.31 10.38
CA ASN A 108 2.19 10.34 9.89
C ASN A 108 0.86 9.80 9.35
N VAL A 109 0.73 8.48 9.14
CA VAL A 109 -0.43 7.89 8.46
C VAL A 109 -1.15 6.85 9.31
N ALA A 110 -0.44 6.14 10.20
CA ALA A 110 -1.03 5.08 10.99
C ALA A 110 -1.88 5.63 12.14
N ASP A 111 -3.02 4.99 12.40
CA ASP A 111 -3.81 5.19 13.64
C ASP A 111 -3.23 4.38 14.79
N LYS A 112 -2.64 3.21 14.47
CA LYS A 112 -2.01 2.30 15.42
C LYS A 112 -0.73 1.70 14.82
N ILE A 113 0.32 1.62 15.62
CA ILE A 113 1.59 0.99 15.27
C ILE A 113 1.83 -0.23 16.16
N ILE A 114 2.35 -1.28 15.57
CA ILE A 114 2.77 -2.51 16.25
C ILE A 114 4.23 -2.75 15.90
N PHE A 115 5.11 -2.70 16.92
CA PHE A 115 6.51 -3.08 16.77
C PHE A 115 6.69 -4.52 17.20
N MET A 116 7.22 -5.34 16.30
CA MET A 116 7.48 -6.76 16.56
C MET A 116 8.99 -7.00 16.70
N ASP A 117 9.36 -7.78 17.70
CA ASP A 117 10.73 -8.28 17.87
C ASP A 117 10.69 -9.76 18.23
N LYS A 118 11.56 -10.55 17.62
CA LYS A 118 11.69 -12.02 17.85
C LYS A 118 10.35 -12.79 17.77
N GLY A 119 9.48 -12.39 16.87
CA GLY A 119 8.20 -13.08 16.64
C GLY A 119 7.08 -12.74 17.62
N VAL A 120 7.28 -11.76 18.50
CA VAL A 120 6.26 -11.29 19.45
C VAL A 120 6.04 -9.79 19.31
N ILE A 121 4.86 -9.33 19.73
CA ILE A 121 4.58 -7.89 19.82
C ILE A 121 5.36 -7.35 21.04
N ALA A 122 6.31 -6.46 20.78
CA ALA A 122 7.14 -5.83 21.80
C ALA A 122 6.54 -4.50 22.28
N VAL A 123 5.99 -3.70 21.36
CA VAL A 123 5.33 -2.42 21.67
C VAL A 123 4.13 -2.26 20.72
N GLU A 124 3.01 -1.76 21.22
CA GLU A 124 1.88 -1.35 20.40
C GLU A 124 1.20 -0.11 21.00
N GLY A 125 0.66 0.74 20.15
CA GLY A 125 -0.04 1.95 20.57
C GLY A 125 -0.26 2.92 19.41
N THR A 126 -0.61 4.14 19.76
CA THR A 126 -0.63 5.27 18.80
C THR A 126 0.81 5.56 18.30
N PRO A 127 0.97 6.23 17.16
CA PRO A 127 2.30 6.64 16.71
C PRO A 127 3.11 7.38 17.79
N GLU A 128 2.48 8.31 18.51
CA GLU A 128 3.15 9.04 19.57
C GLU A 128 3.68 8.13 20.70
N GLU A 129 2.83 7.23 21.20
CA GLU A 129 3.20 6.28 22.26
C GLU A 129 4.35 5.35 21.84
N VAL A 130 4.30 4.84 20.61
CA VAL A 130 5.30 3.91 20.08
C VAL A 130 6.63 4.61 19.82
N PHE A 131 6.63 5.80 19.20
CA PHE A 131 7.86 6.53 18.87
C PHE A 131 8.52 7.20 20.09
N THR A 132 7.79 7.42 21.18
CA THR A 132 8.33 7.92 22.46
C THR A 132 8.56 6.81 23.49
N SER A 133 8.31 5.55 23.13
CA SER A 133 8.46 4.39 24.02
C SER A 133 9.89 4.27 24.56
N GLU A 134 10.02 4.02 25.86
CA GLU A 134 11.31 3.71 26.50
C GLU A 134 11.78 2.26 26.25
N HIS A 135 11.06 1.48 25.47
CA HIS A 135 11.43 0.11 25.15
C HIS A 135 12.77 0.06 24.41
N GLY A 136 13.80 -0.51 25.01
CA GLY A 136 15.19 -0.44 24.51
C GLY A 136 15.37 -0.91 23.06
N ARG A 137 14.69 -1.98 22.66
CA ARG A 137 14.75 -2.47 21.27
C ARG A 137 14.08 -1.52 20.25
N MET A 138 13.01 -0.83 20.66
CA MET A 138 12.37 0.18 19.80
C MET A 138 13.30 1.38 19.62
N GLN A 139 13.92 1.86 20.70
CA GLN A 139 14.89 2.96 20.63
C GLN A 139 16.12 2.61 19.79
N GLU A 140 16.66 1.39 19.94
CA GLU A 140 17.77 0.91 19.11
C GLU A 140 17.39 0.87 17.63
N PHE A 141 16.17 0.42 17.31
CA PHE A 141 15.65 0.36 15.96
C PHE A 141 15.50 1.77 15.36
N LEU A 142 14.90 2.71 16.10
CA LEU A 142 14.73 4.10 15.65
C LEU A 142 16.09 4.81 15.53
N GLY A 143 17.03 4.55 16.43
CA GLY A 143 18.38 5.12 16.40
C GLY A 143 19.17 4.72 15.15
N LYS A 144 19.02 3.50 14.68
CA LYS A 144 19.66 3.03 13.42
C LYS A 144 19.11 3.72 12.18
N LEU A 145 17.82 4.06 12.17
CA LEU A 145 17.17 4.74 11.04
C LEU A 145 17.45 6.26 11.00
N SER A 146 17.91 6.84 12.11
CA SER A 146 18.23 8.28 12.19
C SER A 146 19.65 8.60 11.70
N VAL A 147 20.42 7.59 11.32
CA VAL A 147 21.83 7.72 10.89
C VAL A 147 21.99 7.59 9.37
N GLU A 148 20.93 7.29 8.64
CA GLU A 148 20.86 7.31 7.17
C GLU A 148 20.16 8.61 6.69
#